data_9ecac6366522de83867f7d323bd12f8e
#
_entry.id   9ecac6366522de83867f7d323bd12f8e
#
_cell.length_a   1.000
_cell.length_b   1.000
_cell.length_c   1.000
_cell.angle_alpha   90.00
_cell.angle_beta   90.00
_cell.angle_gamma   90.00
#
_symmetry.space_group_name_H-M   'P 1'
#
loop_
_entity.id
_entity.type
_entity.pdbx_description
1 polymer ?
#
loop_
_entity_poly.entity_id
_entity_poly.type
_entity_poly.pdbx_seq_one_letter_code
_entity_poly.pdbx_strand_id
1 'polypeptide(L)'
;MHKHVFPAWKRYFLINPLRRFRQNPHKILGAYIKPGMNALDFGCGMGYFSLHMAELAGPQGKITCVDIAQKMLDGVCGRAAKAGVAERVEMRLFDEKSYGLAGLEGRMDFALAFAVVHEVPDAKNFFLLLTATLKPEANVLVAEPLSRVSEVEFMTTMDAARLAGLEVIFSPKISGTRSALMRLTMQRPQ
;
A
#
# COMPACT_ATOMS: atom_id res chain seq x y z
N MET A 1 2.67 20.59 14.39
CA MET A 1 4.04 20.27 13.93
C MET A 1 3.92 19.82 12.48
N HIS A 2 4.30 20.68 11.52
CA HIS A 2 4.21 20.34 10.10
C HIS A 2 5.26 19.26 9.77
N LYS A 3 4.84 18.02 9.60
CA LYS A 3 5.69 16.97 9.04
C LYS A 3 5.96 17.30 7.57
N HIS A 4 7.21 17.25 7.17
CA HIS A 4 7.72 17.59 5.85
C HIS A 4 6.97 16.87 4.73
N VAL A 5 6.11 17.59 4.04
CA VAL A 5 5.55 17.15 2.76
C VAL A 5 6.71 17.05 1.76
N PHE A 6 6.86 15.94 1.11
CA PHE A 6 7.92 15.66 0.14
C PHE A 6 7.95 16.75 -0.95
N PRO A 7 9.10 17.42 -1.21
CA PRO A 7 9.18 18.44 -2.25
C PRO A 7 8.85 17.88 -3.63
N ALA A 8 8.13 18.66 -4.43
CA ALA A 8 7.56 18.26 -5.71
C ALA A 8 8.53 17.63 -6.72
N TRP A 9 9.83 18.04 -6.71
CA TRP A 9 10.85 17.49 -7.61
C TRP A 9 11.37 16.11 -7.22
N LYS A 10 11.27 15.72 -5.94
CA LYS A 10 11.62 14.36 -5.49
C LYS A 10 10.63 13.28 -5.95
N ARG A 11 9.46 13.67 -6.47
CA ARG A 11 8.44 12.77 -7.03
C ARG A 11 8.97 11.91 -8.17
N TYR A 12 9.83 12.46 -9.02
CA TYR A 12 10.42 11.74 -10.15
C TYR A 12 11.38 10.62 -9.72
N PHE A 13 11.96 10.71 -8.51
CA PHE A 13 12.74 9.60 -7.95
C PHE A 13 11.88 8.37 -7.62
N LEU A 14 10.58 8.56 -7.36
CA LEU A 14 9.66 7.46 -7.05
C LEU A 14 9.38 6.55 -8.27
N ILE A 15 9.60 7.06 -9.48
CA ILE A 15 9.39 6.33 -10.75
C ILE A 15 10.70 6.11 -11.52
N ASN A 16 11.84 6.29 -10.89
CA ASN A 16 13.16 6.09 -11.52
C ASN A 16 13.26 4.66 -12.07
N PRO A 17 13.59 4.46 -13.36
CA PRO A 17 13.73 3.14 -13.96
C PRO A 17 14.78 2.26 -13.27
N LEU A 18 15.82 2.84 -12.64
CA LEU A 18 16.79 2.11 -11.83
C LEU A 18 16.17 1.45 -10.58
N ARG A 19 15.03 1.97 -10.07
CA ARG A 19 14.26 1.35 -9.00
C ARG A 19 13.78 -0.05 -9.38
N ARG A 20 13.49 -0.29 -10.68
CA ARG A 20 13.02 -1.59 -11.20
C ARG A 20 14.06 -2.70 -11.02
N PHE A 21 15.34 -2.39 -11.02
CA PHE A 21 16.39 -3.38 -10.76
C PHE A 21 16.43 -3.82 -9.30
N ARG A 22 16.11 -2.92 -8.36
CA ARG A 22 16.16 -3.19 -6.92
C ARG A 22 14.81 -3.62 -6.34
N GLN A 23 13.72 -3.05 -6.86
CA GLN A 23 12.35 -3.23 -6.36
C GLN A 23 11.41 -3.50 -7.54
N ASN A 24 11.60 -4.62 -8.23
CA ASN A 24 10.75 -5.01 -9.36
C ASN A 24 9.34 -5.36 -8.86
N PRO A 25 8.28 -4.60 -9.24
CA PRO A 25 6.93 -4.81 -8.74
C PRO A 25 6.37 -6.20 -9.06
N HIS A 26 6.61 -6.73 -10.25
CA HIS A 26 6.14 -8.06 -10.63
C HIS A 26 6.77 -9.17 -9.76
N LYS A 27 8.07 -9.05 -9.43
CA LYS A 27 8.74 -10.01 -8.55
C LYS A 27 8.23 -9.91 -7.10
N ILE A 28 7.92 -8.68 -6.63
CA ILE A 28 7.45 -8.44 -5.27
C ILE A 28 6.00 -8.87 -5.11
N LEU A 29 5.14 -8.55 -6.09
CA LEU A 29 3.68 -8.66 -5.96
C LEU A 29 3.07 -9.86 -6.67
N GLY A 30 3.76 -10.46 -7.64
CA GLY A 30 3.21 -11.53 -8.49
C GLY A 30 2.80 -12.80 -7.73
N ALA A 31 3.39 -13.04 -6.54
CA ALA A 31 2.96 -14.14 -5.68
C ALA A 31 1.63 -13.83 -4.94
N TYR A 32 1.31 -12.55 -4.74
CA TYR A 32 0.22 -12.12 -3.86
C TYR A 32 -1.01 -11.65 -4.61
N ILE A 33 -0.85 -11.03 -5.78
CA ILE A 33 -1.96 -10.51 -6.58
C ILE A 33 -2.32 -11.51 -7.67
N LYS A 34 -3.61 -11.86 -7.74
CA LYS A 34 -4.17 -12.79 -8.73
C LYS A 34 -5.20 -12.06 -9.60
N PRO A 35 -5.47 -12.57 -10.82
CA PRO A 35 -6.52 -12.03 -11.67
C PRO A 35 -7.87 -11.95 -10.96
N GLY A 36 -8.56 -10.82 -11.13
CA GLY A 36 -9.86 -10.54 -10.53
C GLY A 36 -9.83 -9.96 -9.12
N MET A 37 -8.64 -9.86 -8.48
CA MET A 37 -8.52 -9.31 -7.13
C MET A 37 -8.78 -7.80 -7.09
N ASN A 38 -9.43 -7.37 -5.99
CA ASN A 38 -9.45 -5.98 -5.57
C ASN A 38 -8.31 -5.74 -4.59
N ALA A 39 -7.46 -4.78 -4.88
CA ALA A 39 -6.30 -4.50 -4.03
C ALA A 39 -6.16 -3.00 -3.72
N LEU A 40 -5.55 -2.72 -2.57
CA LEU A 40 -5.29 -1.38 -2.08
C LEU A 40 -3.79 -1.08 -2.18
N ASP A 41 -3.43 0.08 -2.74
CA ASP A 41 -2.09 0.67 -2.69
C ASP A 41 -2.15 1.95 -1.85
N PHE A 42 -1.79 1.85 -0.57
CA PHE A 42 -1.84 2.96 0.37
C PHE A 42 -0.50 3.72 0.37
N GLY A 43 -0.55 5.03 0.13
CA GLY A 43 0.63 5.84 -0.13
C GLY A 43 1.18 5.58 -1.53
N CYS A 44 0.30 5.49 -2.52
CA CYS A 44 0.61 5.02 -3.87
C CYS A 44 1.61 5.89 -4.65
N GLY A 45 1.83 7.14 -4.21
CA GLY A 45 2.65 8.11 -4.94
C GLY A 45 2.15 8.29 -6.37
N MET A 46 3.06 8.23 -7.33
CA MET A 46 2.71 8.30 -8.76
C MET A 46 2.38 6.93 -9.39
N GLY A 47 1.98 5.93 -8.58
CA GLY A 47 1.51 4.64 -9.05
C GLY A 47 2.62 3.68 -9.51
N TYR A 48 3.80 3.72 -8.88
CA TYR A 48 4.88 2.80 -9.23
C TYR A 48 4.46 1.34 -9.05
N PHE A 49 3.81 1.02 -7.94
CA PHE A 49 3.26 -0.31 -7.70
C PHE A 49 1.85 -0.47 -8.27
N SER A 50 0.99 0.55 -8.14
CA SER A 50 -0.43 0.49 -8.52
C SER A 50 -0.66 0.04 -9.95
N LEU A 51 0.13 0.54 -10.91
CA LEU A 51 -0.01 0.16 -12.33
C LEU A 51 0.31 -1.32 -12.55
N HIS A 52 1.37 -1.83 -11.92
CA HIS A 52 1.72 -3.24 -12.01
C HIS A 52 0.73 -4.14 -11.24
N MET A 53 0.13 -3.64 -10.14
CA MET A 53 -0.98 -4.30 -9.49
C MET A 53 -2.18 -4.42 -10.44
N ALA A 54 -2.50 -3.35 -11.20
CA ALA A 54 -3.59 -3.36 -12.18
C ALA A 54 -3.32 -4.30 -13.36
N GLU A 55 -2.06 -4.43 -13.79
CA GLU A 55 -1.64 -5.42 -14.79
C GLU A 55 -1.87 -6.85 -14.26
N LEU A 56 -1.39 -7.16 -13.04
CA LEU A 56 -1.51 -8.47 -12.41
C LEU A 56 -2.96 -8.85 -12.10
N ALA A 57 -3.76 -7.91 -11.61
CA ALA A 57 -5.18 -8.12 -11.30
C ALA A 57 -6.05 -8.31 -12.56
N GLY A 58 -5.54 -7.89 -13.71
CA GLY A 58 -6.23 -8.07 -14.98
C GLY A 58 -7.51 -7.23 -15.13
N PRO A 59 -8.31 -7.47 -16.20
CA PRO A 59 -9.44 -6.60 -16.54
C PRO A 59 -10.60 -6.64 -15.54
N GLN A 60 -10.71 -7.67 -14.73
CA GLN A 60 -11.78 -7.82 -13.73
C GLN A 60 -11.35 -7.35 -12.34
N GLY A 61 -10.06 -7.08 -12.13
CA GLY A 61 -9.53 -6.57 -10.87
C GLY A 61 -9.60 -5.05 -10.76
N LYS A 62 -9.58 -4.55 -9.53
CA LYS A 62 -9.62 -3.12 -9.21
C LYS A 62 -8.51 -2.78 -8.23
N ILE A 63 -7.81 -1.68 -8.47
CA ILE A 63 -6.77 -1.17 -7.57
C ILE A 63 -7.21 0.18 -7.03
N THR A 64 -7.42 0.24 -5.74
CA THR A 64 -7.68 1.50 -5.03
C THR A 64 -6.34 2.12 -4.65
N CYS A 65 -6.09 3.33 -5.15
CA CYS A 65 -4.86 4.09 -4.94
C CYS A 65 -5.14 5.22 -3.97
N VAL A 66 -4.52 5.22 -2.79
CA VAL A 66 -4.68 6.28 -1.78
C VAL A 66 -3.39 7.07 -1.66
N ASP A 67 -3.48 8.40 -1.68
CA ASP A 67 -2.36 9.31 -1.40
C ASP A 67 -2.87 10.61 -0.77
N ILE A 68 -2.01 11.29 0.00
CA ILE A 68 -2.33 12.58 0.61
C ILE A 68 -2.28 13.73 -0.41
N ALA A 69 -1.55 13.56 -1.50
CA ALA A 69 -1.32 14.61 -2.48
C ALA A 69 -2.13 14.37 -3.77
N GLN A 70 -3.10 15.23 -4.06
CA GLN A 70 -3.89 15.18 -5.30
C GLN A 70 -3.01 15.06 -6.55
N LYS A 71 -1.89 15.78 -6.61
CA LYS A 71 -0.93 15.71 -7.73
C LYS A 71 -0.30 14.34 -7.94
N MET A 72 -0.20 13.50 -6.89
CA MET A 72 0.25 12.12 -7.04
C MET A 72 -0.84 11.29 -7.73
N LEU A 73 -2.08 11.43 -7.29
CA LEU A 73 -3.24 10.76 -7.88
C LEU A 73 -3.45 11.16 -9.34
N ASP A 74 -3.29 12.45 -9.67
CA ASP A 74 -3.31 12.93 -11.07
C ASP A 74 -2.21 12.25 -11.90
N GLY A 75 -1.03 12.05 -11.30
CA GLY A 75 0.07 11.31 -11.91
C GLY A 75 -0.25 9.83 -12.14
N VAL A 76 -0.94 9.17 -11.21
CA VAL A 76 -1.45 7.80 -11.38
C VAL A 76 -2.42 7.75 -12.55
N CYS A 77 -3.41 8.66 -12.57
CA CYS A 77 -4.43 8.73 -13.62
C CYS A 77 -3.80 8.84 -15.02
N GLY A 78 -2.91 9.82 -15.23
CA GLY A 78 -2.26 10.02 -16.52
C GLY A 78 -1.38 8.85 -16.96
N ARG A 79 -0.72 8.16 -16.01
CA ARG A 79 0.09 6.97 -16.32
C ARG A 79 -0.76 5.73 -16.58
N ALA A 80 -1.86 5.55 -15.84
CA ALA A 80 -2.81 4.46 -16.03
C ALA A 80 -3.47 4.53 -17.41
N ALA A 81 -3.85 5.74 -17.86
CA ALA A 81 -4.37 5.96 -19.20
C ALA A 81 -3.35 5.57 -20.28
N LYS A 82 -2.08 5.99 -20.13
CA LYS A 82 -1.00 5.61 -21.08
C LYS A 82 -0.70 4.11 -21.08
N ALA A 83 -0.88 3.43 -19.96
CA ALA A 83 -0.67 1.99 -19.82
C ALA A 83 -1.90 1.15 -20.23
N GLY A 84 -3.04 1.77 -20.56
CA GLY A 84 -4.28 1.06 -20.92
C GLY A 84 -4.93 0.34 -19.73
N VAL A 85 -4.72 0.83 -18.49
CA VAL A 85 -5.28 0.24 -17.26
C VAL A 85 -6.13 1.24 -16.46
N ALA A 86 -6.53 2.36 -17.06
CA ALA A 86 -7.28 3.43 -16.39
C ALA A 86 -8.56 2.92 -15.72
N GLU A 87 -9.31 2.04 -16.38
CA GLU A 87 -10.55 1.47 -15.87
C GLU A 87 -10.35 0.54 -14.65
N ARG A 88 -9.10 0.18 -14.37
CA ARG A 88 -8.75 -0.74 -13.27
C ARG A 88 -8.26 0.00 -12.02
N VAL A 89 -8.10 1.32 -12.06
CA VAL A 89 -7.61 2.10 -10.94
C VAL A 89 -8.68 3.09 -10.46
N GLU A 90 -8.81 3.19 -9.15
CA GLU A 90 -9.65 4.15 -8.45
C GLU A 90 -8.74 5.01 -7.56
N MET A 91 -8.78 6.34 -7.72
CA MET A 91 -8.01 7.27 -6.93
C MET A 91 -8.83 7.78 -5.76
N ARG A 92 -8.23 7.80 -4.57
CA ARG A 92 -8.81 8.33 -3.35
C ARG A 92 -7.84 9.26 -2.63
N LEU A 93 -8.30 10.45 -2.32
CA LEU A 93 -7.52 11.37 -1.51
C LEU A 93 -7.57 10.93 -0.04
N PHE A 94 -6.42 10.92 0.61
CA PHE A 94 -6.32 10.72 2.04
C PHE A 94 -7.07 11.84 2.79
N ASP A 95 -7.79 11.48 3.82
CA ASP A 95 -8.34 12.38 4.82
C ASP A 95 -8.03 11.85 6.23
N GLU A 96 -7.94 12.73 7.22
CA GLU A 96 -7.53 12.36 8.58
C GLU A 96 -8.54 11.47 9.32
N LYS A 97 -9.80 11.45 8.89
CA LYS A 97 -10.87 10.69 9.55
C LYS A 97 -10.92 9.25 9.08
N SER A 98 -10.87 9.03 7.77
CA SER A 98 -11.06 7.72 7.16
C SER A 98 -9.81 7.18 6.48
N TYR A 99 -8.76 7.98 6.37
CA TYR A 99 -7.53 7.67 5.61
C TYR A 99 -7.83 7.33 4.14
N GLY A 100 -8.95 7.86 3.59
CA GLY A 100 -9.43 7.53 2.25
C GLY A 100 -10.03 6.12 2.12
N LEU A 101 -10.27 5.42 3.22
CA LEU A 101 -10.68 4.02 3.25
C LEU A 101 -12.19 3.79 3.43
N ALA A 102 -12.97 4.84 3.69
CA ALA A 102 -14.42 4.75 3.89
C ALA A 102 -15.13 4.09 2.69
N GLY A 103 -16.07 3.19 2.95
CA GLY A 103 -16.85 2.47 1.92
C GLY A 103 -16.08 1.34 1.22
N LEU A 104 -14.93 0.94 1.77
CA LEU A 104 -14.13 -0.20 1.27
C LEU A 104 -14.27 -1.45 2.16
N GLU A 105 -15.14 -1.43 3.17
CA GLU A 105 -15.26 -2.46 4.19
C GLU A 105 -15.47 -3.86 3.56
N GLY A 106 -14.60 -4.80 3.92
CA GLY A 106 -14.63 -6.19 3.47
C GLY A 106 -14.44 -6.40 1.96
N ARG A 107 -13.84 -5.44 1.24
CA ARG A 107 -13.73 -5.51 -0.23
C ARG A 107 -12.35 -5.87 -0.76
N MET A 108 -11.29 -5.69 0.02
CA MET A 108 -9.91 -5.86 -0.44
C MET A 108 -9.40 -7.29 -0.23
N ASP A 109 -8.88 -7.87 -1.29
CA ASP A 109 -8.21 -9.17 -1.29
C ASP A 109 -6.73 -9.06 -0.88
N PHE A 110 -6.15 -7.86 -1.11
CA PHE A 110 -4.74 -7.57 -0.81
C PHE A 110 -4.57 -6.08 -0.51
N ALA A 111 -3.66 -5.74 0.40
CA ALA A 111 -3.24 -4.36 0.61
C ALA A 111 -1.71 -4.23 0.61
N LEU A 112 -1.22 -3.16 0.00
CA LEU A 112 0.18 -2.73 0.00
C LEU A 112 0.31 -1.41 0.76
N ALA A 113 1.26 -1.36 1.70
CA ALA A 113 1.73 -0.13 2.34
C ALA A 113 3.26 -0.08 2.20
N PHE A 114 3.74 0.60 1.15
CA PHE A 114 5.16 0.63 0.80
C PHE A 114 5.77 2.00 1.07
N ALA A 115 6.66 2.09 2.06
CA ALA A 115 7.35 3.32 2.48
C ALA A 115 6.38 4.45 2.89
N VAL A 116 5.34 4.12 3.66
CA VAL A 116 4.27 5.06 4.00
C VAL A 116 3.81 4.99 5.47
N VAL A 117 3.89 3.83 6.14
CA VAL A 117 3.32 3.71 7.51
C VAL A 117 4.03 4.63 8.50
N HIS A 118 5.33 4.89 8.31
CA HIS A 118 6.09 5.84 9.13
C HIS A 118 5.63 7.32 8.95
N GLU A 119 4.83 7.61 7.93
CA GLU A 119 4.29 8.95 7.65
C GLU A 119 2.86 9.14 8.18
N VAL A 120 2.15 8.05 8.55
CA VAL A 120 0.79 8.17 9.08
C VAL A 120 0.81 8.76 10.51
N PRO A 121 -0.21 9.56 10.87
CA PRO A 121 -0.28 10.19 12.19
C PRO A 121 -0.40 9.18 13.34
N ASP A 122 -1.18 8.11 13.14
CA ASP A 122 -1.45 7.05 14.11
C ASP A 122 -1.50 5.70 13.41
N ALA A 123 -0.45 4.89 13.63
CA ALA A 123 -0.33 3.55 13.06
C ALA A 123 -1.41 2.58 13.58
N LYS A 124 -1.85 2.72 14.84
CA LYS A 124 -2.91 1.85 15.39
C LYS A 124 -4.23 2.11 14.68
N ASN A 125 -4.63 3.37 14.57
CA ASN A 125 -5.83 3.76 13.86
C ASN A 125 -5.75 3.37 12.37
N PHE A 126 -4.58 3.55 11.74
CA PHE A 126 -4.35 3.12 10.36
C PHE A 126 -4.65 1.62 10.17
N PHE A 127 -4.08 0.75 11.00
CA PHE A 127 -4.30 -0.68 10.86
C PHE A 127 -5.74 -1.10 11.19
N LEU A 128 -6.40 -0.44 12.14
CA LEU A 128 -7.83 -0.69 12.42
C LEU A 128 -8.70 -0.36 11.19
N LEU A 129 -8.47 0.79 10.56
CA LEU A 129 -9.19 1.18 9.35
C LEU A 129 -8.82 0.26 8.15
N LEU A 130 -7.55 -0.08 8.01
CA LEU A 130 -7.07 -0.97 6.95
C LEU A 130 -7.71 -2.35 7.06
N THR A 131 -7.69 -2.96 8.26
CA THR A 131 -8.26 -4.31 8.46
C THR A 131 -9.76 -4.35 8.23
N ALA A 132 -10.49 -3.26 8.49
CA ALA A 132 -11.91 -3.16 8.16
C ALA A 132 -12.16 -3.27 6.65
N THR A 133 -11.22 -2.86 5.79
CA THR A 133 -11.37 -2.98 4.33
C THR A 133 -11.12 -4.39 3.80
N LEU A 134 -10.44 -5.24 4.57
CA LEU A 134 -9.97 -6.53 4.12
C LEU A 134 -11.08 -7.59 4.14
N LYS A 135 -11.06 -8.46 3.15
CA LYS A 135 -11.78 -9.73 3.19
C LYS A 135 -11.14 -10.68 4.22
N PRO A 136 -11.87 -11.69 4.70
CA PRO A 136 -11.26 -12.76 5.48
C PRO A 136 -10.05 -13.36 4.74
N GLU A 137 -9.00 -13.69 5.49
CA GLU A 137 -7.74 -14.26 4.96
C GLU A 137 -6.97 -13.37 3.95
N ALA A 138 -7.37 -12.11 3.77
CA ALA A 138 -6.64 -11.18 2.92
C ALA A 138 -5.22 -10.93 3.45
N ASN A 139 -4.30 -10.69 2.54
CA ASN A 139 -2.91 -10.41 2.88
C ASN A 139 -2.60 -8.91 2.83
N VAL A 140 -1.71 -8.48 3.71
CA VAL A 140 -1.16 -7.12 3.75
C VAL A 140 0.36 -7.20 3.65
N LEU A 141 0.95 -6.49 2.69
CA LEU A 141 2.40 -6.32 2.61
C LEU A 141 2.78 -4.92 3.08
N VAL A 142 3.51 -4.86 4.18
CA VAL A 142 4.16 -3.63 4.66
C VAL A 142 5.65 -3.71 4.35
N ALA A 143 6.20 -2.63 3.79
CA ALA A 143 7.63 -2.51 3.52
C ALA A 143 8.11 -1.10 3.82
N GLU A 144 9.02 -0.95 4.78
CA GLU A 144 9.52 0.34 5.24
C GLU A 144 11.01 0.55 4.92
N PRO A 145 11.44 1.75 4.47
CA PRO A 145 12.82 2.00 4.09
C PRO A 145 13.77 1.87 5.27
N LEU A 146 14.85 1.10 5.13
CA LEU A 146 15.91 0.97 6.13
C LEU A 146 16.56 2.31 6.50
N SER A 147 16.56 3.27 5.57
CA SER A 147 17.14 4.60 5.77
C SER A 147 16.26 5.55 6.60
N ARG A 148 15.02 5.18 6.89
CA ARG A 148 14.05 6.04 7.58
C ARG A 148 13.44 5.40 8.82
N VAL A 149 13.36 4.08 8.82
CA VAL A 149 12.69 3.32 9.88
C VAL A 149 13.67 2.36 10.50
N SER A 150 13.96 2.55 11.78
CA SER A 150 14.79 1.64 12.58
C SER A 150 14.08 0.31 12.79
N GLU A 151 14.80 -0.68 13.30
CA GLU A 151 14.20 -1.98 13.64
C GLU A 151 13.16 -1.85 14.76
N VAL A 152 13.45 -1.04 15.78
CA VAL A 152 12.54 -0.80 16.90
C VAL A 152 11.23 -0.15 16.42
N GLU A 153 11.30 0.87 15.57
CA GLU A 153 10.11 1.52 14.99
C GLU A 153 9.32 0.55 14.11
N PHE A 154 10.00 -0.28 13.33
CA PHE A 154 9.34 -1.30 12.53
C PHE A 154 8.62 -2.34 13.40
N MET A 155 9.25 -2.81 14.47
CA MET A 155 8.61 -3.73 15.42
C MET A 155 7.39 -3.10 16.11
N THR A 156 7.48 -1.82 16.50
CA THR A 156 6.33 -1.06 17.03
C THR A 156 5.18 -0.98 16.02
N THR A 157 5.51 -0.82 14.75
CA THR A 157 4.52 -0.84 13.64
C THR A 157 3.87 -2.23 13.52
N MET A 158 4.65 -3.31 13.65
CA MET A 158 4.12 -4.68 13.61
C MET A 158 3.24 -4.99 14.83
N ASP A 159 3.56 -4.46 15.99
CA ASP A 159 2.71 -4.59 17.20
C ASP A 159 1.37 -3.88 17.01
N ALA A 160 1.36 -2.69 16.40
CA ALA A 160 0.11 -2.00 16.05
C ALA A 160 -0.73 -2.81 15.05
N ALA A 161 -0.10 -3.44 14.06
CA ALA A 161 -0.77 -4.32 13.10
C ALA A 161 -1.37 -5.56 13.77
N ARG A 162 -0.62 -6.18 14.71
CA ARG A 162 -1.08 -7.35 15.47
C ARG A 162 -2.31 -7.02 16.32
N LEU A 163 -2.31 -5.87 16.99
CA LEU A 163 -3.46 -5.39 17.76
C LEU A 163 -4.72 -5.18 16.90
N ALA A 164 -4.55 -4.93 15.60
CA ALA A 164 -5.64 -4.81 14.64
C ALA A 164 -6.06 -6.16 14.03
N GLY A 165 -5.49 -7.30 14.46
CA GLY A 165 -5.85 -8.64 13.98
C GLY A 165 -5.03 -9.14 12.80
N LEU A 166 -3.86 -8.53 12.53
CA LEU A 166 -2.93 -9.00 11.49
C LEU A 166 -1.82 -9.84 12.10
N GLU A 167 -1.55 -11.01 11.55
CA GLU A 167 -0.41 -11.85 11.91
C GLU A 167 0.66 -11.87 10.84
N VAL A 168 1.91 -11.71 11.23
CA VAL A 168 3.06 -11.83 10.32
C VAL A 168 3.21 -13.31 9.95
N ILE A 169 3.05 -13.61 8.66
CA ILE A 169 3.19 -14.96 8.12
C ILE A 169 4.52 -15.18 7.40
N PHE A 170 5.15 -14.11 6.93
CA PHE A 170 6.42 -14.17 6.21
C PHE A 170 7.10 -12.80 6.18
N SER A 171 8.43 -12.77 6.10
CA SER A 171 9.21 -11.54 5.94
C SER A 171 9.97 -11.57 4.61
N PRO A 172 9.37 -11.06 3.52
CA PRO A 172 10.00 -11.09 2.21
C PRO A 172 11.24 -10.18 2.16
N LYS A 173 12.32 -10.66 1.52
CA LYS A 173 13.55 -9.86 1.34
C LYS A 173 13.35 -8.87 0.18
N ILE A 174 13.01 -7.62 0.48
CA ILE A 174 12.88 -6.55 -0.51
C ILE A 174 14.04 -5.57 -0.30
N SER A 175 14.80 -5.33 -1.36
CA SER A 175 16.02 -4.51 -1.29
C SER A 175 15.77 -3.13 -0.70
N GLY A 176 16.54 -2.79 0.34
CA GLY A 176 16.50 -1.48 1.01
C GLY A 176 15.32 -1.29 1.96
N THR A 177 14.60 -2.35 2.32
CA THR A 177 13.45 -2.27 3.23
C THR A 177 13.50 -3.31 4.34
N ARG A 178 12.80 -3.02 5.45
CA ARG A 178 12.22 -4.02 6.35
C ARG A 178 10.82 -4.32 5.86
N SER A 179 10.45 -5.58 5.78
CA SER A 179 9.16 -5.94 5.22
C SER A 179 8.51 -7.12 5.93
N ALA A 180 7.20 -7.09 6.02
CA ALA A 180 6.37 -8.15 6.57
C ALA A 180 5.15 -8.37 5.68
N LEU A 181 4.91 -9.63 5.33
CA LEU A 181 3.64 -10.09 4.80
C LEU A 181 2.80 -10.56 5.98
N MET A 182 1.63 -9.99 6.10
CA MET A 182 0.70 -10.27 7.18
C MET A 182 -0.60 -10.81 6.61
N ARG A 183 -1.35 -11.55 7.42
CA ARG A 183 -2.68 -12.05 7.11
C ARG A 183 -3.68 -11.62 8.16
N LEU A 184 -4.89 -11.25 7.72
CA LEU A 184 -6.00 -11.01 8.63
C LEU A 184 -6.45 -12.34 9.23
N THR A 185 -6.35 -12.46 10.55
CA THR A 185 -6.86 -13.61 11.28
C THR A 185 -8.32 -13.41 11.67
N MET A 186 -9.11 -14.46 11.65
CA MET A 186 -10.59 -14.42 11.82
C MET A 186 -11.07 -14.01 13.22
N GLN A 187 -10.20 -13.58 14.12
CA GLN A 187 -10.62 -13.09 15.43
C GLN A 187 -10.73 -11.56 15.42
N ARG A 188 -11.93 -11.05 15.07
CA ARG A 188 -12.30 -9.72 15.54
C ARG A 188 -12.46 -9.85 17.07
N PRO A 189 -11.75 -9.06 17.89
CA PRO A 189 -12.14 -8.93 19.29
C PRO A 189 -13.58 -8.45 19.33
N GLN A 190 -14.42 -9.12 20.11
CA GLN A 190 -15.79 -8.72 20.44
C GLN A 190 -15.77 -7.41 21.23
#